data_a69d444bd248a6d188192b9a439b9fff
#
_entry.id   a69d444bd248a6d188192b9a439b9fff
#
_cell.length_a   1.000
_cell.length_b   1.000
_cell.length_c   1.000
_cell.angle_alpha   90.00
_cell.angle_beta   90.00
_cell.angle_gamma   90.00
#
_symmetry.space_group_name_H-M   'P 1'
#
loop_
_entity.id
_entity.type
_entity.pdbx_description
1 polymer ?
#
loop_
_entity_poly.entity_id
_entity_poly.type
_entity_poly.pdbx_seq_one_letter_code
_entity_poly.pdbx_strand_id
1 'polypeptide(L)'
;MRVFMTGAGGGMGFESFKQMLPDLGKLYDLVLLLRDSEKNRKLFAPYMDTKGLTIHWGDLLNREDVAACVQGADIVLHIAAFVSPQADYFPKKAMANNYGSTRNLIEAIQSLGQNDSTRFVYIGTVAETGDRMPPIHWGRVGDPIKPSMFDYYAVSKVAAERYVIESGLTYWVSLRQTGIIGPAMAKIRDPIQFHNCLDNVLEYASDRDSGRLMRNLCAYEAAGTLDPSFWGHVYNIGGGESCRVDTYTMYRIMYGEIGIQNIDYVIDPKVNATRNFHGQYYLDSDKLENYLHFRSDSMQYFYDAYLKELGPAKPFGRIVCKLPGGQKLMGAIIQSTFNKLLDSEHGPRYWLKNNMEDHIDAYWGSRKAWEALPEKASEMDHFTDWDKVVPIDHGYDETKPESELDRADVAGAAKFRGGELLSDTMTTGDWRTKLTFRCAFGHEFEASPRLVLEGGHWCPECERKSWNYGRRAQVDPFFAQVWTPLHEPDELREYPKAVTELDV
;
A
#
# COMPACT_ATOMS: atom_id res chain seq x y z
N MET A 1 11.35 11.90 25.61
CA MET A 1 10.72 12.17 24.30
C MET A 1 9.22 11.84 24.38
N ARG A 2 8.36 12.60 23.70
CA ARG A 2 6.90 12.35 23.62
C ARG A 2 6.54 11.85 22.22
N VAL A 3 5.97 10.66 22.13
CA VAL A 3 5.49 10.05 20.87
C VAL A 3 3.97 10.11 20.86
N PHE A 4 3.39 10.63 19.77
CA PHE A 4 1.96 10.53 19.52
C PHE A 4 1.73 9.49 18.43
N MET A 5 0.89 8.50 18.69
CA MET A 5 0.58 7.44 17.75
C MET A 5 -0.92 7.35 17.48
N THR A 6 -1.25 7.31 16.20
CA THR A 6 -2.61 7.04 15.71
C THR A 6 -2.73 5.58 15.28
N GLY A 7 -3.94 5.05 15.23
CA GLY A 7 -4.19 3.72 14.67
C GLY A 7 -3.86 2.53 15.57
N ALA A 8 -3.53 2.75 16.84
CA ALA A 8 -3.18 1.69 17.80
C ALA A 8 -4.26 0.60 17.98
N GLY A 9 -5.52 0.86 17.64
CA GLY A 9 -6.60 -0.15 17.66
C GLY A 9 -6.67 -1.06 16.41
N GLY A 10 -5.80 -0.84 15.41
CA GLY A 10 -5.67 -1.65 14.20
C GLY A 10 -4.59 -2.73 14.32
N GLY A 11 -4.45 -3.60 13.29
CA GLY A 11 -3.49 -4.72 13.32
C GLY A 11 -2.04 -4.25 13.51
N MET A 12 -1.49 -3.50 12.55
CA MET A 12 -0.14 -2.94 12.62
C MET A 12 0.06 -2.05 13.84
N GLY A 13 -0.89 -1.13 14.10
CA GLY A 13 -0.75 -0.19 15.22
C GLY A 13 -0.77 -0.87 16.58
N PHE A 14 -1.59 -1.91 16.77
CA PHE A 14 -1.61 -2.65 18.04
C PHE A 14 -0.33 -3.48 18.24
N GLU A 15 0.20 -4.06 17.16
CA GLU A 15 1.50 -4.76 17.23
C GLU A 15 2.62 -3.77 17.55
N SER A 16 2.64 -2.60 16.89
CA SER A 16 3.57 -1.51 17.21
C SER A 16 3.48 -1.12 18.69
N PHE A 17 2.27 -0.87 19.19
CA PHE A 17 2.04 -0.55 20.59
C PHE A 17 2.61 -1.60 21.54
N LYS A 18 2.34 -2.88 21.31
CA LYS A 18 2.87 -3.98 22.16
C LYS A 18 4.40 -3.99 22.19
N GLN A 19 5.04 -3.80 21.04
CA GLN A 19 6.49 -3.79 20.96
C GLN A 19 7.12 -2.55 21.59
N MET A 20 6.40 -1.42 21.63
CA MET A 20 6.83 -0.18 22.28
C MET A 20 6.70 -0.20 23.81
N LEU A 21 5.81 -1.07 24.38
CA LEU A 21 5.54 -1.14 25.82
C LEU A 21 6.80 -1.22 26.71
N PRO A 22 7.83 -2.04 26.40
CA PRO A 22 9.02 -2.15 27.27
C PRO A 22 9.81 -0.84 27.43
N ASP A 23 9.64 0.09 26.50
CA ASP A 23 10.40 1.33 26.41
C ASP A 23 9.65 2.53 27.00
N LEU A 24 8.36 2.37 27.35
CA LEU A 24 7.51 3.42 27.90
C LEU A 24 7.98 3.88 29.28
N GLY A 25 8.00 5.19 29.48
CA GLY A 25 8.47 5.83 30.71
C GLY A 25 9.97 5.69 30.96
N LYS A 26 10.73 5.19 29.97
CA LYS A 26 12.20 5.04 29.98
C LYS A 26 12.84 5.83 28.84
N LEU A 27 12.48 5.51 27.60
CA LEU A 27 12.99 6.20 26.39
C LEU A 27 12.03 7.29 25.94
N TYR A 28 10.73 7.02 26.02
CA TYR A 28 9.67 7.96 25.64
C TYR A 28 8.37 7.70 26.39
N ASP A 29 7.50 8.72 26.39
CA ASP A 29 6.10 8.62 26.75
C ASP A 29 5.27 8.53 25.47
N LEU A 30 4.17 7.75 25.52
CA LEU A 30 3.31 7.48 24.38
C LEU A 30 1.91 8.05 24.61
N VAL A 31 1.43 8.84 23.66
CA VAL A 31 0.05 9.31 23.56
C VAL A 31 -0.65 8.56 22.45
N LEU A 32 -1.81 7.98 22.76
CA LEU A 32 -2.68 7.34 21.77
C LEU A 32 -3.95 8.16 21.57
N LEU A 33 -4.31 8.45 20.33
CA LEU A 33 -5.66 8.91 19.98
C LEU A 33 -6.49 7.72 19.51
N LEU A 34 -7.51 7.37 20.26
CA LEU A 34 -8.36 6.21 20.01
C LEU A 34 -9.82 6.62 19.95
N ARG A 35 -10.54 6.15 18.94
CA ARG A 35 -11.98 6.29 18.89
C ARG A 35 -12.62 5.62 20.11
N ASP A 36 -13.53 6.34 20.78
CA ASP A 36 -14.29 5.81 21.90
C ASP A 36 -15.28 4.75 21.41
N SER A 37 -14.88 3.50 21.48
CA SER A 37 -15.67 2.34 21.12
C SER A 37 -15.48 1.21 22.12
N GLU A 38 -16.50 0.37 22.30
CA GLU A 38 -16.43 -0.79 23.18
C GLU A 38 -15.23 -1.70 22.82
N LYS A 39 -14.97 -1.89 21.51
CA LYS A 39 -13.81 -2.65 21.03
C LYS A 39 -12.50 -2.07 21.56
N ASN A 40 -12.28 -0.76 21.39
CA ASN A 40 -11.04 -0.13 21.82
C ASN A 40 -10.93 -0.08 23.34
N ARG A 41 -12.01 0.23 24.06
CA ARG A 41 -12.01 0.20 25.52
C ARG A 41 -11.65 -1.17 26.07
N LYS A 42 -12.23 -2.25 25.52
CA LYS A 42 -11.89 -3.63 25.90
C LYS A 42 -10.43 -3.99 25.56
N LEU A 43 -9.95 -3.57 24.38
CA LEU A 43 -8.59 -3.87 23.92
C LEU A 43 -7.53 -3.22 24.81
N PHE A 44 -7.76 -1.97 25.22
CA PHE A 44 -6.79 -1.19 26.00
C PHE A 44 -7.01 -1.23 27.51
N ALA A 45 -8.10 -1.83 28.01
CA ALA A 45 -8.37 -1.95 29.46
C ALA A 45 -7.16 -2.50 30.27
N PRO A 46 -6.40 -3.51 29.79
CA PRO A 46 -5.26 -4.03 30.55
C PRO A 46 -4.08 -3.06 30.66
N TYR A 47 -4.06 -1.98 29.87
CA TYR A 47 -2.92 -1.06 29.75
C TYR A 47 -3.17 0.33 30.36
N MET A 48 -4.37 0.59 30.91
CA MET A 48 -4.77 1.92 31.38
C MET A 48 -3.82 2.51 32.43
N ASP A 49 -3.23 1.67 33.27
CA ASP A 49 -2.32 2.08 34.34
C ASP A 49 -0.84 1.96 33.95
N THR A 50 -0.54 1.81 32.65
CA THR A 50 0.83 1.69 32.17
C THR A 50 1.57 3.03 32.30
N LYS A 51 2.69 3.03 33.02
CA LYS A 51 3.54 4.24 33.18
C LYS A 51 4.04 4.71 31.82
N GLY A 52 3.92 6.01 31.55
CA GLY A 52 4.34 6.60 30.28
C GLY A 52 3.34 6.43 29.15
N LEU A 53 2.13 5.91 29.42
CA LEU A 53 1.03 5.83 28.46
C LEU A 53 -0.07 6.83 28.81
N THR A 54 -0.51 7.58 27.80
CA THR A 54 -1.72 8.44 27.87
C THR A 54 -2.65 8.05 26.75
N ILE A 55 -3.92 7.79 27.05
CA ILE A 55 -4.96 7.51 26.04
C ILE A 55 -5.93 8.69 26.00
N HIS A 56 -6.00 9.33 24.83
CA HIS A 56 -7.02 10.32 24.49
C HIS A 56 -8.14 9.63 23.70
N TRP A 57 -9.37 9.69 24.25
CA TRP A 57 -10.55 9.15 23.59
C TRP A 57 -11.16 10.23 22.69
N GLY A 58 -11.02 10.11 21.38
CA GLY A 58 -11.44 11.12 20.41
C GLY A 58 -11.38 10.60 18.97
N ASP A 59 -11.44 11.53 18.02
CA ASP A 59 -11.45 11.22 16.59
C ASP A 59 -10.42 12.04 15.82
N LEU A 60 -9.72 11.41 14.86
CA LEU A 60 -8.75 12.08 13.96
C LEU A 60 -9.40 13.14 13.05
N LEU A 61 -10.71 13.07 12.86
CA LEU A 61 -11.46 14.09 12.12
C LEU A 61 -11.84 15.30 12.97
N ASN A 62 -11.70 15.20 14.30
CA ASN A 62 -11.87 16.32 15.21
C ASN A 62 -10.52 17.04 15.40
N ARG A 63 -10.45 18.28 14.94
CA ARG A 63 -9.22 19.11 15.00
C ARG A 63 -8.75 19.41 16.43
N GLU A 64 -9.66 19.52 17.38
CA GLU A 64 -9.34 19.78 18.79
C GLU A 64 -8.68 18.56 19.43
N ASP A 65 -9.21 17.35 19.19
CA ASP A 65 -8.62 16.09 19.67
C ASP A 65 -7.21 15.90 19.10
N VAL A 66 -7.05 16.19 17.80
CA VAL A 66 -5.77 16.10 17.11
C VAL A 66 -4.76 17.10 17.70
N ALA A 67 -5.14 18.37 17.85
CA ALA A 67 -4.27 19.41 18.39
C ALA A 67 -3.80 19.10 19.82
N ALA A 68 -4.71 18.60 20.66
CA ALA A 68 -4.39 18.19 22.04
C ALA A 68 -3.35 17.06 22.10
N CYS A 69 -3.39 16.13 21.14
CA CYS A 69 -2.44 15.02 21.07
C CYS A 69 -1.09 15.42 20.45
N VAL A 70 -1.12 16.30 19.43
CA VAL A 70 0.08 16.79 18.72
C VAL A 70 0.90 17.75 19.59
N GLN A 71 0.25 18.50 20.48
CA GLN A 71 0.93 19.50 21.30
C GLN A 71 2.12 18.92 22.06
N GLY A 72 3.32 19.39 21.75
CA GLY A 72 4.56 18.95 22.37
C GLY A 72 5.00 17.53 22.00
N ALA A 73 4.46 16.96 20.92
CA ALA A 73 4.94 15.69 20.41
C ALA A 73 6.28 15.88 19.65
N ASP A 74 7.28 15.09 20.02
CA ASP A 74 8.55 15.02 19.30
C ASP A 74 8.41 14.16 18.03
N ILE A 75 7.59 13.08 18.10
CA ILE A 75 7.28 12.20 16.97
C ILE A 75 5.78 12.02 16.86
N VAL A 76 5.24 12.07 15.64
CA VAL A 76 3.87 11.65 15.29
C VAL A 76 3.96 10.43 14.40
N LEU A 77 3.50 9.26 14.89
CA LEU A 77 3.35 8.03 14.12
C LEU A 77 1.93 7.95 13.56
N HIS A 78 1.75 8.30 12.29
CA HIS A 78 0.44 8.25 11.66
C HIS A 78 0.21 6.90 10.97
N ILE A 79 -0.22 5.91 11.75
CA ILE A 79 -0.49 4.53 11.32
C ILE A 79 -1.97 4.33 10.94
N ALA A 80 -2.85 5.18 11.47
CA ALA A 80 -4.28 5.07 11.24
C ALA A 80 -4.62 5.16 9.75
N ALA A 81 -5.41 4.21 9.26
CA ALA A 81 -5.98 4.24 7.94
C ALA A 81 -7.34 3.53 7.91
N PHE A 82 -8.22 3.97 7.02
CA PHE A 82 -9.43 3.26 6.63
C PHE A 82 -9.07 2.43 5.40
N VAL A 83 -8.89 1.12 5.58
CA VAL A 83 -8.25 0.23 4.60
C VAL A 83 -9.26 -0.54 3.75
N SER A 84 -8.80 -1.07 2.60
CA SER A 84 -9.56 -2.02 1.79
C SER A 84 -9.89 -3.29 2.62
N PRO A 85 -11.03 -3.96 2.33
CA PRO A 85 -11.96 -3.66 1.25
C PRO A 85 -12.95 -2.52 1.56
N GLN A 86 -13.10 -2.12 2.83
CA GLN A 86 -14.11 -1.13 3.24
C GLN A 86 -13.85 0.25 2.62
N ALA A 87 -12.60 0.60 2.37
CA ALA A 87 -12.25 1.86 1.71
C ALA A 87 -12.80 1.94 0.29
N ASP A 88 -12.80 0.82 -0.43
CA ASP A 88 -13.29 0.75 -1.80
C ASP A 88 -14.81 0.76 -1.87
N TYR A 89 -15.46 0.23 -0.83
CA TYR A 89 -16.93 0.25 -0.71
C TYR A 89 -17.47 1.62 -0.25
N PHE A 90 -16.66 2.40 0.48
CA PHE A 90 -17.04 3.71 1.01
C PHE A 90 -16.00 4.79 0.66
N PRO A 91 -15.87 5.18 -0.63
CA PRO A 91 -14.81 6.07 -1.11
C PRO A 91 -14.74 7.42 -0.38
N LYS A 92 -15.88 8.07 -0.12
CA LYS A 92 -15.92 9.34 0.64
C LYS A 92 -15.37 9.20 2.06
N LYS A 93 -15.70 8.08 2.71
CA LYS A 93 -15.18 7.78 4.05
C LYS A 93 -13.68 7.47 4.00
N ALA A 94 -13.20 6.79 2.96
CA ALA A 94 -11.78 6.55 2.75
C ALA A 94 -11.03 7.87 2.61
N MET A 95 -11.50 8.78 1.76
CA MET A 95 -10.88 10.09 1.55
C MET A 95 -10.86 10.92 2.83
N ALA A 96 -11.99 11.02 3.55
CA ALA A 96 -12.07 11.75 4.81
C ALA A 96 -11.12 11.18 5.88
N ASN A 97 -11.08 9.85 6.05
CA ASN A 97 -10.26 9.23 7.10
C ASN A 97 -8.77 9.15 6.74
N ASN A 98 -8.40 8.97 5.46
CA ASN A 98 -6.99 8.83 5.08
C ASN A 98 -6.37 10.19 4.74
N TYR A 99 -6.93 10.92 3.79
CA TYR A 99 -6.42 12.24 3.43
C TYR A 99 -6.78 13.30 4.48
N GLY A 100 -8.06 13.39 4.89
CA GLY A 100 -8.53 14.42 5.83
C GLY A 100 -7.84 14.32 7.20
N SER A 101 -7.64 13.11 7.74
CA SER A 101 -6.93 12.95 9.01
C SER A 101 -5.44 13.31 8.90
N THR A 102 -4.78 12.95 7.79
CA THR A 102 -3.38 13.33 7.53
C THR A 102 -3.24 14.85 7.47
N ARG A 103 -4.16 15.52 6.77
CA ARG A 103 -4.22 16.98 6.70
C ARG A 103 -4.40 17.61 8.10
N ASN A 104 -5.35 17.11 8.91
CA ASN A 104 -5.58 17.61 10.26
C ASN A 104 -4.33 17.52 11.14
N LEU A 105 -3.58 16.40 11.05
CA LEU A 105 -2.32 16.22 11.79
C LEU A 105 -1.26 17.23 11.40
N ILE A 106 -1.04 17.41 10.10
CA ILE A 106 -0.03 18.35 9.58
C ILE A 106 -0.42 19.79 9.90
N GLU A 107 -1.68 20.18 9.67
CA GLU A 107 -2.19 21.51 10.02
C GLU A 107 -2.07 21.80 11.53
N ALA A 108 -2.27 20.78 12.39
CA ALA A 108 -2.07 20.92 13.83
C ALA A 108 -0.60 21.17 14.18
N ILE A 109 0.35 20.41 13.59
CA ILE A 109 1.80 20.63 13.77
C ILE A 109 2.16 22.06 13.37
N GLN A 110 1.67 22.51 12.20
CA GLN A 110 1.93 23.84 11.67
C GLN A 110 1.35 24.95 12.55
N SER A 111 0.09 24.81 12.98
CA SER A 111 -0.59 25.81 13.82
C SER A 111 0.02 25.96 15.20
N LEU A 112 0.67 24.92 15.71
CA LEU A 112 1.41 24.92 16.98
C LEU A 112 2.87 25.40 16.81
N GLY A 113 3.30 25.78 15.59
CA GLY A 113 4.67 26.25 15.32
C GLY A 113 5.73 25.14 15.48
N GLN A 114 5.36 23.87 15.28
CA GLN A 114 6.23 22.71 15.48
C GLN A 114 6.85 22.17 14.19
N ASN A 115 6.83 22.94 13.09
CA ASN A 115 7.30 22.52 11.75
C ASN A 115 8.72 21.98 11.73
N ASP A 116 9.62 22.58 12.53
CA ASP A 116 11.04 22.28 12.56
C ASP A 116 11.45 21.37 13.74
N SER A 117 10.50 20.93 14.55
CA SER A 117 10.76 20.14 15.75
C SER A 117 10.07 18.80 15.78
N THR A 118 8.85 18.70 15.25
CA THR A 118 8.09 17.44 15.22
C THR A 118 8.46 16.60 14.00
N ARG A 119 8.75 15.34 14.25
CA ARG A 119 9.01 14.31 13.22
C ARG A 119 7.71 13.63 12.83
N PHE A 120 7.33 13.71 11.58
CA PHE A 120 6.08 13.15 11.07
C PHE A 120 6.35 11.87 10.28
N VAL A 121 5.88 10.73 10.79
CA VAL A 121 5.98 9.41 10.16
C VAL A 121 4.63 9.04 9.57
N TYR A 122 4.54 9.03 8.26
CA TYR A 122 3.35 8.64 7.51
C TYR A 122 3.49 7.21 7.00
N ILE A 123 2.45 6.39 7.19
CA ILE A 123 2.40 5.06 6.61
C ILE A 123 1.64 5.14 5.28
N GLY A 124 2.38 5.12 4.16
CA GLY A 124 1.89 4.98 2.80
C GLY A 124 1.49 3.54 2.46
N THR A 125 1.43 3.19 1.19
CA THR A 125 1.02 1.84 0.76
C THR A 125 1.59 1.44 -0.60
N VAL A 126 1.87 0.15 -0.79
CA VAL A 126 2.19 -0.44 -2.10
C VAL A 126 1.09 -0.20 -3.15
N ALA A 127 -0.15 -0.02 -2.71
CA ALA A 127 -1.29 0.23 -3.59
C ALA A 127 -1.16 1.54 -4.39
N GLU A 128 -0.30 2.47 -3.98
CA GLU A 128 -0.02 3.73 -4.70
C GLU A 128 0.62 3.48 -6.08
N THR A 129 1.41 2.41 -6.23
CA THR A 129 2.01 2.01 -7.51
C THR A 129 1.14 1.06 -8.31
N GLY A 130 0.10 0.49 -7.68
CA GLY A 130 -0.94 -0.34 -8.29
C GLY A 130 -0.44 -1.61 -8.94
N ASP A 131 -1.05 -1.97 -10.04
CA ASP A 131 -0.79 -3.20 -10.78
C ASP A 131 0.62 -3.22 -11.39
N ARG A 132 1.44 -4.17 -10.94
CA ARG A 132 2.83 -4.39 -11.35
C ARG A 132 3.04 -5.88 -11.65
N MET A 133 2.22 -6.42 -12.54
CA MET A 133 2.35 -7.81 -12.99
C MET A 133 3.65 -8.03 -13.78
N PRO A 134 4.14 -9.28 -13.92
CA PRO A 134 5.24 -9.57 -14.84
C PRO A 134 4.99 -9.01 -16.25
N PRO A 135 6.01 -8.50 -16.93
CA PRO A 135 7.44 -8.57 -16.59
C PRO A 135 7.96 -7.38 -15.74
N ILE A 136 7.08 -6.44 -15.34
CA ILE A 136 7.45 -5.21 -14.62
C ILE A 136 7.23 -5.32 -13.10
N HIS A 137 7.27 -6.52 -12.56
CA HIS A 137 6.93 -6.86 -11.17
C HIS A 137 7.98 -6.45 -10.13
N TRP A 138 9.12 -5.94 -10.53
CA TRP A 138 10.08 -5.29 -9.66
C TRP A 138 9.88 -3.78 -9.68
N GLY A 139 9.74 -3.18 -8.51
CA GLY A 139 9.53 -1.76 -8.36
C GLY A 139 10.44 -1.13 -7.32
N ARG A 140 10.51 0.20 -7.33
CA ARG A 140 11.28 1.02 -6.40
C ARG A 140 10.63 2.37 -6.16
N VAL A 141 11.13 3.10 -5.19
CA VAL A 141 10.76 4.51 -4.98
C VAL A 141 11.10 5.32 -6.23
N GLY A 142 10.26 6.29 -6.58
CA GLY A 142 10.38 7.08 -7.80
C GLY A 142 9.59 6.54 -8.99
N ASP A 143 9.20 5.26 -8.97
CA ASP A 143 8.36 4.66 -10.01
C ASP A 143 6.99 5.36 -10.13
N PRO A 144 6.33 5.31 -11.32
CA PRO A 144 5.05 5.99 -11.54
C PRO A 144 3.98 5.62 -10.54
N ILE A 145 3.30 6.62 -9.98
CA ILE A 145 2.08 6.45 -9.21
C ILE A 145 0.95 6.02 -10.16
N LYS A 146 0.38 4.82 -9.91
CA LYS A 146 -0.65 4.20 -10.75
C LYS A 146 -1.66 3.39 -9.92
N PRO A 147 -2.46 4.01 -9.02
CA PRO A 147 -3.52 3.28 -8.31
C PRO A 147 -4.38 2.44 -9.24
N SER A 148 -4.67 1.20 -8.86
CA SER A 148 -5.57 0.34 -9.64
C SER A 148 -6.97 0.95 -9.75
N MET A 149 -7.69 0.68 -10.84
CA MET A 149 -9.05 1.16 -11.01
C MET A 149 -9.95 0.62 -9.89
N PHE A 150 -10.80 1.48 -9.33
CA PHE A 150 -11.70 1.22 -8.19
C PHE A 150 -11.00 1.00 -6.84
N ASP A 151 -9.68 1.09 -6.75
CA ASP A 151 -8.95 1.09 -5.49
C ASP A 151 -8.97 2.49 -4.85
N TYR A 152 -10.05 2.79 -4.13
CA TYR A 152 -10.22 4.09 -3.44
C TYR A 152 -9.38 4.21 -2.17
N TYR A 153 -8.93 3.09 -1.62
CA TYR A 153 -7.88 3.11 -0.60
C TYR A 153 -6.62 3.76 -1.17
N ALA A 154 -6.12 3.25 -2.29
CA ALA A 154 -4.94 3.79 -2.94
C ALA A 154 -5.12 5.26 -3.35
N VAL A 155 -6.27 5.62 -3.95
CA VAL A 155 -6.58 7.02 -4.30
C VAL A 155 -6.45 7.96 -3.09
N SER A 156 -7.02 7.57 -1.94
CA SER A 156 -6.95 8.37 -0.73
C SER A 156 -5.54 8.44 -0.12
N LYS A 157 -4.75 7.39 -0.27
CA LYS A 157 -3.37 7.32 0.22
C LYS A 157 -2.42 8.14 -0.65
N VAL A 158 -2.59 8.12 -1.98
CA VAL A 158 -1.85 8.98 -2.94
C VAL A 158 -2.08 10.46 -2.63
N ALA A 159 -3.33 10.87 -2.37
CA ALA A 159 -3.64 12.24 -1.99
C ALA A 159 -2.96 12.64 -0.68
N ALA A 160 -2.97 11.74 0.31
CA ALA A 160 -2.34 11.98 1.61
C ALA A 160 -0.81 12.04 1.51
N GLU A 161 -0.16 11.13 0.76
CA GLU A 161 1.29 11.14 0.57
C GLU A 161 1.76 12.43 -0.12
N ARG A 162 1.07 12.85 -1.19
CA ARG A 162 1.33 14.15 -1.83
C ARG A 162 1.29 15.29 -0.82
N TYR A 163 0.28 15.31 0.05
CA TYR A 163 0.15 16.35 1.08
C TYR A 163 1.29 16.31 2.10
N VAL A 164 1.75 15.11 2.48
CA VAL A 164 2.91 14.94 3.39
C VAL A 164 4.19 15.47 2.78
N ILE A 165 4.52 15.07 1.54
CA ILE A 165 5.75 15.47 0.85
C ILE A 165 5.78 17.00 0.66
N GLU A 166 4.63 17.60 0.34
CA GLU A 166 4.48 19.05 0.08
C GLU A 166 4.14 19.87 1.33
N SER A 167 4.14 19.25 2.53
CA SER A 167 3.70 19.87 3.77
C SER A 167 4.57 21.04 4.26
N GLY A 168 5.84 21.11 3.83
CA GLY A 168 6.81 22.06 4.36
C GLY A 168 7.34 21.70 5.76
N LEU A 169 7.03 20.54 6.31
CA LEU A 169 7.65 20.03 7.54
C LEU A 169 9.12 19.71 7.29
N THR A 170 9.99 20.07 8.23
CA THR A 170 11.43 19.76 8.11
C THR A 170 11.71 18.28 8.20
N TYR A 171 11.04 17.57 9.12
CA TYR A 171 11.22 16.15 9.38
C TYR A 171 9.94 15.37 9.08
N TRP A 172 9.87 14.76 7.93
CA TRP A 172 8.82 13.83 7.54
C TRP A 172 9.42 12.59 6.89
N VAL A 173 8.66 11.50 6.86
CA VAL A 173 8.98 10.30 6.09
C VAL A 173 7.69 9.64 5.63
N SER A 174 7.65 9.18 4.38
CA SER A 174 6.59 8.30 3.88
C SER A 174 7.11 6.87 3.78
N LEU A 175 6.45 5.95 4.49
CA LEU A 175 6.79 4.53 4.55
C LEU A 175 5.69 3.75 3.84
N ARG A 176 5.89 3.37 2.58
CA ARG A 176 4.91 2.63 1.76
C ARG A 176 4.84 1.18 2.22
N GLN A 177 3.83 0.88 3.05
CA GLN A 177 3.59 -0.44 3.60
C GLN A 177 3.13 -1.41 2.52
N THR A 178 3.79 -2.54 2.42
CA THR A 178 3.35 -3.70 1.62
C THR A 178 2.21 -4.47 2.28
N GLY A 179 1.75 -5.56 1.67
CA GLY A 179 0.81 -6.49 2.28
C GLY A 179 1.33 -7.02 3.62
N ILE A 180 0.49 -6.93 4.67
CA ILE A 180 0.87 -7.35 6.02
C ILE A 180 0.44 -8.80 6.22
N ILE A 181 1.41 -9.70 6.38
CA ILE A 181 1.15 -11.10 6.76
C ILE A 181 1.04 -11.25 8.28
N GLY A 182 0.15 -12.16 8.68
CA GLY A 182 -0.10 -12.48 10.08
C GLY A 182 -1.48 -13.07 10.31
N PRO A 183 -1.89 -13.24 11.58
CA PRO A 183 -3.17 -13.86 11.93
C PRO A 183 -4.40 -13.15 11.38
N ALA A 184 -4.32 -11.83 11.14
CA ALA A 184 -5.43 -11.05 10.58
C ALA A 184 -5.67 -11.40 9.10
N MET A 185 -4.61 -11.52 8.30
CA MET A 185 -4.70 -11.90 6.88
C MET A 185 -5.30 -13.29 6.70
N ALA A 186 -4.93 -14.25 7.56
CA ALA A 186 -5.46 -15.61 7.53
C ALA A 186 -6.99 -15.69 7.75
N LYS A 187 -7.59 -14.61 8.30
CA LYS A 187 -9.02 -14.52 8.63
C LYS A 187 -9.84 -13.74 7.60
N ILE A 188 -9.23 -13.20 6.57
CA ILE A 188 -9.95 -12.42 5.55
C ILE A 188 -10.99 -13.32 4.87
N ARG A 189 -12.23 -12.85 4.84
CA ARG A 189 -13.37 -13.47 4.16
C ARG A 189 -14.14 -12.37 3.44
N ASP A 190 -13.62 -11.96 2.30
CA ASP A 190 -14.13 -10.85 1.51
C ASP A 190 -13.88 -11.08 0.02
N PRO A 191 -14.72 -10.57 -0.89
CA PRO A 191 -14.52 -10.67 -2.34
C PRO A 191 -13.18 -10.17 -2.85
N ILE A 192 -12.52 -9.25 -2.15
CA ILE A 192 -11.20 -8.72 -2.52
C ILE A 192 -10.15 -9.82 -2.76
N GLN A 193 -10.30 -11.00 -2.14
CA GLN A 193 -9.40 -12.12 -2.39
C GLN A 193 -9.42 -12.61 -3.85
N PHE A 194 -10.51 -12.38 -4.59
CA PHE A 194 -10.63 -12.73 -6.00
C PHE A 194 -10.13 -11.62 -6.95
N HIS A 195 -9.87 -10.42 -6.44
CA HIS A 195 -9.20 -9.36 -7.19
C HIS A 195 -7.72 -9.64 -7.35
N ASN A 196 -7.14 -10.48 -6.48
CA ASN A 196 -5.74 -10.85 -6.52
C ASN A 196 -5.48 -11.82 -7.67
N CYS A 197 -4.67 -11.39 -8.65
CA CYS A 197 -4.34 -12.18 -9.83
C CYS A 197 -3.43 -13.36 -9.45
N LEU A 198 -3.51 -14.48 -10.17
CA LEU A 198 -2.70 -15.66 -9.85
C LEU A 198 -1.20 -15.40 -10.02
N ASP A 199 -0.81 -14.59 -11.01
CA ASP A 199 0.59 -14.19 -11.22
C ASP A 199 0.95 -12.86 -10.53
N ASN A 200 0.08 -12.36 -9.63
CA ASN A 200 0.44 -11.20 -8.83
C ASN A 200 1.50 -11.59 -7.80
N VAL A 201 2.45 -10.69 -7.57
CA VAL A 201 3.55 -10.88 -6.62
C VAL A 201 3.50 -9.84 -5.52
N LEU A 202 3.92 -10.24 -4.32
CA LEU A 202 4.16 -9.31 -3.23
C LEU A 202 5.42 -9.70 -2.45
N GLU A 203 6.22 -8.69 -2.10
CA GLU A 203 7.19 -8.79 -1.02
C GLU A 203 6.49 -8.38 0.27
N TYR A 204 5.88 -9.34 0.95
CA TYR A 204 5.13 -9.10 2.19
C TYR A 204 6.04 -8.60 3.33
N ALA A 205 5.42 -8.06 4.39
CA ALA A 205 6.06 -7.86 5.68
C ALA A 205 5.13 -8.36 6.78
N SER A 206 5.69 -8.90 7.87
CA SER A 206 4.84 -9.34 8.99
C SER A 206 4.31 -8.16 9.79
N ASP A 207 3.19 -8.36 10.50
CA ASP A 207 2.69 -7.40 11.47
C ASP A 207 3.72 -7.15 12.59
N ARG A 208 4.51 -8.17 12.96
CA ARG A 208 5.59 -8.06 13.94
C ARG A 208 6.76 -7.22 13.45
N ASP A 209 7.19 -7.41 12.19
CA ASP A 209 8.25 -6.62 11.59
C ASP A 209 7.82 -5.17 11.40
N SER A 210 6.58 -4.93 10.94
CA SER A 210 6.01 -3.59 10.85
C SER A 210 5.91 -2.91 12.23
N GLY A 211 5.61 -3.68 13.28
CA GLY A 211 5.61 -3.19 14.66
C GLY A 211 7.01 -2.85 15.17
N ARG A 212 8.00 -3.71 14.87
CA ARG A 212 9.41 -3.50 15.24
C ARG A 212 9.99 -2.28 14.57
N LEU A 213 9.63 -2.06 13.30
CA LEU A 213 10.01 -0.86 12.56
C LEU A 213 9.63 0.41 13.33
N MET A 214 8.38 0.52 13.80
CA MET A 214 7.90 1.67 14.59
C MET A 214 8.65 1.82 15.91
N ARG A 215 8.88 0.71 16.62
CA ARG A 215 9.64 0.71 17.86
C ARG A 215 11.06 1.17 17.64
N ASN A 216 11.78 0.59 16.66
CA ASN A 216 13.18 0.88 16.40
C ASN A 216 13.37 2.33 15.96
N LEU A 217 12.48 2.86 15.11
CA LEU A 217 12.48 4.28 14.74
C LEU A 217 12.44 5.18 15.99
N CYS A 218 11.48 4.96 16.89
CA CYS A 218 11.37 5.74 18.12
C CYS A 218 12.56 5.55 19.07
N ALA A 219 13.07 4.33 19.18
CA ALA A 219 14.21 4.03 20.07
C ALA A 219 15.52 4.67 19.56
N TYR A 220 15.77 4.60 18.24
CA TYR A 220 16.98 5.18 17.64
C TYR A 220 16.94 6.71 17.67
N GLU A 221 15.75 7.30 17.41
CA GLU A 221 15.57 8.74 17.54
C GLU A 221 15.76 9.21 18.99
N ALA A 222 15.17 8.50 19.96
CA ALA A 222 15.33 8.82 21.38
C ALA A 222 16.79 8.69 21.86
N ALA A 223 17.56 7.78 21.27
CA ALA A 223 19.00 7.59 21.55
C ALA A 223 19.88 8.58 20.76
N GLY A 224 19.36 9.32 19.81
CA GLY A 224 20.13 10.19 18.90
C GLY A 224 21.04 9.39 17.96
N THR A 225 20.68 8.15 17.62
CA THR A 225 21.47 7.24 16.77
C THR A 225 20.87 7.05 15.38
N LEU A 226 19.65 7.55 15.13
CA LEU A 226 19.08 7.53 13.79
C LEU A 226 19.82 8.55 12.91
N ASP A 227 20.30 8.09 11.76
CA ASP A 227 20.98 8.96 10.81
C ASP A 227 20.00 10.06 10.32
N PRO A 228 20.37 11.36 10.42
CA PRO A 228 19.50 12.45 9.98
C PRO A 228 19.08 12.39 8.50
N SER A 229 19.86 11.72 7.64
CA SER A 229 19.51 11.50 6.23
C SER A 229 18.31 10.59 6.03
N PHE A 230 17.80 9.95 7.09
CA PHE A 230 16.55 9.20 7.04
C PHE A 230 15.33 10.08 6.74
N TRP A 231 15.35 11.35 7.21
CA TRP A 231 14.20 12.24 7.11
C TRP A 231 14.10 12.95 5.76
N GLY A 232 12.87 13.23 5.34
CA GLY A 232 12.57 13.92 4.09
C GLY A 232 12.48 12.99 2.89
N HIS A 233 12.31 11.69 3.10
CA HIS A 233 12.34 10.65 2.07
C HIS A 233 11.12 9.75 2.04
N VAL A 234 10.99 9.00 0.94
CA VAL A 234 10.02 7.93 0.75
C VAL A 234 10.75 6.59 0.78
N TYR A 235 10.20 5.60 1.48
CA TYR A 235 10.76 4.24 1.53
C TYR A 235 9.68 3.19 1.32
N ASN A 236 10.07 2.06 0.72
CA ASN A 236 9.25 0.87 0.65
C ASN A 236 9.48 -0.03 1.88
N ILE A 237 8.42 -0.41 2.60
CA ILE A 237 8.47 -1.43 3.63
C ILE A 237 8.28 -2.79 2.97
N GLY A 238 9.32 -3.61 2.94
CA GLY A 238 9.27 -4.99 2.46
C GLY A 238 9.99 -5.92 3.43
N GLY A 239 9.57 -7.18 3.47
CA GLY A 239 10.16 -8.19 4.37
C GLY A 239 11.41 -8.88 3.80
N GLY A 240 11.87 -8.47 2.62
CA GLY A 240 13.01 -9.06 1.94
C GLY A 240 12.67 -10.37 1.20
N GLU A 241 13.69 -11.03 0.69
CA GLU A 241 13.57 -12.23 -0.16
C GLU A 241 12.71 -13.33 0.46
N SER A 242 12.85 -13.61 1.75
CA SER A 242 12.08 -14.66 2.46
C SER A 242 10.58 -14.36 2.57
N CYS A 243 10.16 -13.15 2.21
CA CYS A 243 8.77 -12.70 2.20
C CYS A 243 8.21 -12.48 0.78
N ARG A 244 8.94 -12.87 -0.27
CA ARG A 244 8.52 -12.79 -1.68
C ARG A 244 7.77 -14.04 -2.08
N VAL A 245 6.60 -13.86 -2.65
CA VAL A 245 5.80 -14.98 -3.18
C VAL A 245 4.79 -14.48 -4.23
N ASP A 246 4.53 -15.30 -5.23
CA ASP A 246 3.40 -15.13 -6.14
C ASP A 246 2.13 -15.78 -5.57
N THR A 247 0.97 -15.29 -5.99
CA THR A 247 -0.33 -15.76 -5.46
C THR A 247 -0.58 -17.23 -5.76
N TYR A 248 -0.21 -17.70 -6.96
CA TYR A 248 -0.42 -19.10 -7.33
C TYR A 248 0.38 -20.05 -6.44
N THR A 249 1.65 -19.75 -6.22
CA THR A 249 2.52 -20.52 -5.30
C THR A 249 1.99 -20.46 -3.86
N MET A 250 1.58 -19.29 -3.39
CA MET A 250 1.00 -19.13 -2.06
C MET A 250 -0.24 -20.03 -1.88
N TYR A 251 -1.15 -20.05 -2.84
CA TYR A 251 -2.33 -20.90 -2.79
C TYR A 251 -1.98 -22.39 -2.86
N ARG A 252 -1.01 -22.80 -3.69
CA ARG A 252 -0.54 -24.19 -3.74
C ARG A 252 -0.02 -24.67 -2.39
N ILE A 253 0.74 -23.84 -1.69
CA ILE A 253 1.23 -24.16 -0.33
C ILE A 253 0.05 -24.26 0.64
N MET A 254 -0.81 -23.25 0.68
CA MET A 254 -1.96 -23.20 1.60
C MET A 254 -2.88 -24.41 1.45
N TYR A 255 -3.28 -24.76 0.23
CA TYR A 255 -4.17 -25.89 -0.03
C TYR A 255 -3.45 -27.24 0.07
N GLY A 256 -2.16 -27.27 -0.25
CA GLY A 256 -1.30 -28.44 -0.04
C GLY A 256 -1.27 -28.87 1.43
N GLU A 257 -1.31 -27.92 2.35
CA GLU A 257 -1.36 -28.17 3.79
C GLU A 257 -2.64 -28.89 4.25
N ILE A 258 -3.72 -28.78 3.49
CA ILE A 258 -4.99 -29.50 3.72
C ILE A 258 -4.99 -30.87 3.00
N GLY A 259 -3.98 -31.12 2.14
CA GLY A 259 -3.85 -32.38 1.36
C GLY A 259 -4.34 -32.29 -0.09
N ILE A 260 -4.68 -31.06 -0.58
CA ILE A 260 -5.05 -30.86 -1.97
C ILE A 260 -3.79 -30.59 -2.79
N GLN A 261 -3.42 -31.54 -3.65
CA GLN A 261 -2.25 -31.42 -4.54
C GLN A 261 -2.63 -30.87 -5.91
N ASN A 262 -3.83 -31.11 -6.36
CA ASN A 262 -4.33 -30.53 -7.61
C ASN A 262 -5.13 -29.26 -7.32
N ILE A 263 -4.51 -28.12 -7.64
CA ILE A 263 -5.07 -26.78 -7.40
C ILE A 263 -6.36 -26.52 -8.17
N ASP A 264 -6.58 -27.19 -9.32
CA ASP A 264 -7.78 -27.03 -10.15
C ASP A 264 -9.07 -27.45 -9.43
N TYR A 265 -8.96 -28.19 -8.33
CA TYR A 265 -10.13 -28.52 -7.51
C TYR A 265 -10.59 -27.36 -6.63
N VAL A 266 -9.77 -26.31 -6.48
CA VAL A 266 -10.08 -25.17 -5.60
C VAL A 266 -10.13 -23.86 -6.37
N ILE A 267 -9.15 -23.61 -7.26
CA ILE A 267 -9.03 -22.38 -8.00
C ILE A 267 -9.77 -22.47 -9.32
N ASP A 268 -10.69 -21.54 -9.53
CA ASP A 268 -11.37 -21.31 -10.78
C ASP A 268 -10.80 -20.02 -11.41
N PRO A 269 -10.07 -20.10 -12.54
CA PRO A 269 -9.48 -18.92 -13.17
C PRO A 269 -10.53 -17.85 -13.53
N LYS A 270 -11.75 -18.26 -13.84
CA LYS A 270 -12.83 -17.35 -14.28
C LYS A 270 -13.42 -16.50 -13.16
N VAL A 271 -13.09 -16.77 -11.90
CA VAL A 271 -13.50 -15.92 -10.77
C VAL A 271 -12.36 -15.09 -10.20
N ASN A 272 -11.11 -15.36 -10.60
CA ASN A 272 -9.96 -14.54 -10.21
C ASN A 272 -9.69 -13.49 -11.29
N ALA A 273 -9.36 -12.27 -10.88
CA ALA A 273 -8.90 -11.24 -11.81
C ALA A 273 -7.59 -11.67 -12.48
N THR A 274 -7.32 -11.13 -13.67
CA THR A 274 -6.05 -11.34 -14.37
C THR A 274 -5.15 -10.13 -14.34
N ARG A 275 -5.64 -8.99 -13.86
CA ARG A 275 -4.92 -7.71 -13.73
C ARG A 275 -5.62 -6.78 -12.74
N ASN A 276 -5.10 -5.57 -12.55
CA ASN A 276 -5.70 -4.49 -11.76
C ASN A 276 -5.70 -4.75 -10.24
N PHE A 277 -4.66 -5.42 -9.72
CA PHE A 277 -4.43 -5.53 -8.30
C PHE A 277 -2.99 -5.13 -7.95
N HIS A 278 -2.81 -4.44 -6.84
CA HIS A 278 -1.50 -3.94 -6.44
C HIS A 278 -0.58 -5.06 -5.95
N GLY A 279 0.70 -4.93 -6.25
CA GLY A 279 1.72 -5.85 -5.75
C GLY A 279 3.01 -5.75 -6.55
N GLN A 280 4.14 -5.87 -5.85
CA GLN A 280 5.47 -5.88 -6.46
C GLN A 280 6.50 -6.46 -5.51
N TYR A 281 7.64 -6.88 -6.06
CA TYR A 281 8.89 -7.04 -5.34
C TYR A 281 9.64 -5.71 -5.33
N TYR A 282 10.52 -5.49 -4.36
CA TYR A 282 11.24 -4.23 -4.23
C TYR A 282 12.72 -4.38 -4.55
N LEU A 283 13.23 -3.44 -5.35
CA LEU A 283 14.67 -3.28 -5.61
C LEU A 283 15.38 -2.53 -4.47
N ASP A 284 14.63 -1.83 -3.64
CA ASP A 284 15.15 -0.83 -2.70
C ASP A 284 14.65 -0.96 -1.26
N SER A 285 13.85 -1.98 -0.93
CA SER A 285 13.34 -2.16 0.45
C SER A 285 14.44 -2.38 1.49
N ASP A 286 15.64 -2.78 1.07
CA ASP A 286 16.81 -2.93 1.93
C ASP A 286 17.34 -1.59 2.46
N LYS A 287 17.05 -0.47 1.79
CA LYS A 287 17.42 0.86 2.29
C LYS A 287 16.80 1.12 3.67
N LEU A 288 15.51 0.79 3.82
CA LEU A 288 14.80 0.97 5.10
C LEU A 288 15.30 -0.01 6.17
N GLU A 289 15.58 -1.26 5.80
CA GLU A 289 16.18 -2.25 6.70
C GLU A 289 17.53 -1.80 7.24
N ASN A 290 18.38 -1.19 6.41
CA ASN A 290 19.67 -0.67 6.80
C ASN A 290 19.58 0.45 7.84
N TYR A 291 18.51 1.26 7.82
CA TYR A 291 18.26 2.29 8.85
C TYR A 291 17.69 1.71 10.15
N LEU A 292 16.74 0.77 10.04
CA LEU A 292 15.85 0.45 11.16
C LEU A 292 15.93 -1.01 11.64
N HIS A 293 16.60 -1.91 10.92
CA HIS A 293 16.86 -3.31 11.33
C HIS A 293 15.60 -4.01 11.87
N PHE A 294 14.51 -4.00 11.08
CA PHE A 294 13.20 -4.46 11.55
C PHE A 294 12.83 -5.87 11.10
N ARG A 295 13.48 -6.43 10.07
CA ARG A 295 13.16 -7.72 9.49
C ARG A 295 13.57 -8.88 10.40
N SER A 296 12.71 -9.85 10.59
CA SER A 296 13.04 -11.13 11.27
C SER A 296 12.12 -12.28 10.86
N ASP A 297 11.01 -12.00 10.20
CA ASP A 297 10.03 -12.99 9.80
C ASP A 297 10.20 -13.41 8.33
N SER A 298 9.47 -14.44 7.93
CA SER A 298 9.36 -14.93 6.57
C SER A 298 7.91 -15.33 6.28
N MET A 299 7.61 -15.72 5.04
CA MET A 299 6.29 -16.28 4.69
C MET A 299 5.86 -17.44 5.57
N GLN A 300 6.81 -18.16 6.22
CA GLN A 300 6.47 -19.25 7.14
C GLN A 300 5.60 -18.75 8.30
N TYR A 301 5.81 -17.51 8.79
CA TYR A 301 4.96 -16.92 9.83
C TYR A 301 3.47 -16.85 9.40
N PHE A 302 3.22 -16.52 8.15
CA PHE A 302 1.85 -16.51 7.60
C PHE A 302 1.28 -17.94 7.49
N TYR A 303 2.06 -18.88 6.96
CA TYR A 303 1.60 -20.26 6.83
C TYR A 303 1.28 -20.88 8.19
N ASP A 304 2.08 -20.62 9.21
CA ASP A 304 1.81 -21.08 10.58
C ASP A 304 0.52 -20.45 11.15
N ALA A 305 0.29 -19.16 10.91
CA ALA A 305 -0.94 -18.47 11.32
C ALA A 305 -2.17 -19.05 10.59
N TYR A 306 -2.05 -19.29 9.28
CA TYR A 306 -3.10 -19.93 8.48
C TYR A 306 -3.43 -21.35 8.98
N LEU A 307 -2.41 -22.16 9.26
CA LEU A 307 -2.59 -23.52 9.78
C LEU A 307 -3.25 -23.53 11.16
N LYS A 308 -2.93 -22.55 12.00
CA LYS A 308 -3.58 -22.36 13.31
C LYS A 308 -5.06 -21.98 13.15
N GLU A 309 -5.39 -21.13 12.19
CA GLU A 309 -6.78 -20.73 11.90
C GLU A 309 -7.61 -21.90 11.36
N LEU A 310 -7.03 -22.79 10.56
CA LEU A 310 -7.70 -23.99 10.07
C LEU A 310 -8.08 -24.95 11.21
N GLY A 311 -7.31 -25.01 12.28
CA GLY A 311 -7.59 -25.87 13.43
C GLY A 311 -7.90 -27.32 13.06
N PRO A 312 -9.08 -27.90 13.50
CA PRO A 312 -9.47 -29.28 13.20
C PRO A 312 -9.72 -29.56 11.71
N ALA A 313 -9.95 -28.53 10.88
CA ALA A 313 -10.18 -28.73 9.44
C ALA A 313 -8.93 -29.29 8.73
N LYS A 314 -7.71 -28.98 9.23
CA LYS A 314 -6.45 -29.48 8.66
C LYS A 314 -6.34 -31.01 8.72
N PRO A 315 -6.37 -31.69 9.89
CA PRO A 315 -6.27 -33.13 9.94
C PRO A 315 -7.45 -33.80 9.25
N PHE A 316 -8.65 -33.28 9.34
CA PHE A 316 -9.81 -33.80 8.63
C PHE A 316 -9.60 -33.75 7.10
N GLY A 317 -9.19 -32.62 6.56
CA GLY A 317 -8.90 -32.47 5.14
C GLY A 317 -7.84 -33.45 4.64
N ARG A 318 -6.72 -33.57 5.38
CA ARG A 318 -5.64 -34.52 5.06
C ARG A 318 -6.11 -35.97 5.02
N ILE A 319 -7.02 -36.39 5.90
CA ILE A 319 -7.59 -37.74 5.90
C ILE A 319 -8.48 -37.91 4.67
N VAL A 320 -9.41 -36.99 4.43
CA VAL A 320 -10.34 -37.05 3.30
C VAL A 320 -9.58 -37.05 1.96
N CYS A 321 -8.57 -36.19 1.81
CA CYS A 321 -7.78 -36.09 0.58
C CYS A 321 -6.98 -37.36 0.23
N LYS A 322 -6.73 -38.26 1.19
CA LYS A 322 -6.11 -39.58 0.94
C LYS A 322 -7.07 -40.62 0.34
N LEU A 323 -8.37 -40.38 0.42
CA LEU A 323 -9.38 -41.29 -0.11
C LEU A 323 -9.55 -41.08 -1.63
N PRO A 324 -9.93 -42.12 -2.41
CA PRO A 324 -10.25 -41.96 -3.82
C PRO A 324 -11.33 -40.84 -4.02
N GLY A 325 -11.05 -39.88 -4.87
CA GLY A 325 -11.92 -38.70 -5.09
C GLY A 325 -11.95 -37.66 -3.96
N GLY A 326 -11.25 -37.88 -2.86
CA GLY A 326 -11.29 -37.05 -1.66
C GLY A 326 -10.79 -35.63 -1.90
N GLN A 327 -9.75 -35.42 -2.73
CA GLN A 327 -9.28 -34.05 -3.09
C GLN A 327 -10.37 -33.28 -3.83
N LYS A 328 -11.06 -33.89 -4.79
CA LYS A 328 -12.17 -33.24 -5.52
C LYS A 328 -13.33 -32.87 -4.58
N LEU A 329 -13.66 -33.77 -3.64
CA LEU A 329 -14.68 -33.50 -2.63
C LEU A 329 -14.29 -32.29 -1.74
N MET A 330 -13.06 -32.31 -1.23
CA MET A 330 -12.56 -31.18 -0.40
C MET A 330 -12.51 -29.88 -1.19
N GLY A 331 -12.10 -29.91 -2.45
CA GLY A 331 -12.13 -28.74 -3.33
C GLY A 331 -13.55 -28.18 -3.49
N ALA A 332 -14.54 -29.04 -3.75
CA ALA A 332 -15.93 -28.61 -3.86
C ALA A 332 -16.47 -28.02 -2.55
N ILE A 333 -16.08 -28.54 -1.39
CA ILE A 333 -16.43 -27.99 -0.07
C ILE A 333 -15.85 -26.58 0.06
N ILE A 334 -14.56 -26.40 -0.26
CA ILE A 334 -13.89 -25.08 -0.17
C ILE A 334 -14.54 -24.09 -1.13
N GLN A 335 -14.72 -24.45 -2.40
CA GLN A 335 -15.40 -23.60 -3.39
C GLN A 335 -16.81 -23.20 -2.92
N SER A 336 -17.55 -24.11 -2.27
CA SER A 336 -18.87 -23.81 -1.74
C SER A 336 -18.87 -22.71 -0.68
N THR A 337 -17.78 -22.57 0.08
CA THR A 337 -17.62 -21.50 1.09
C THR A 337 -17.46 -20.12 0.45
N PHE A 338 -17.00 -20.05 -0.80
CA PHE A 338 -16.80 -18.82 -1.54
C PHE A 338 -18.04 -18.30 -2.25
N ASN A 339 -19.07 -19.14 -2.45
CA ASN A 339 -20.25 -18.78 -3.26
C ASN A 339 -20.90 -17.46 -2.81
N LYS A 340 -21.06 -17.25 -1.50
CA LYS A 340 -21.64 -16.01 -0.97
C LYS A 340 -20.80 -14.77 -1.29
N LEU A 341 -19.47 -14.93 -1.28
CA LEU A 341 -18.54 -13.84 -1.60
C LEU A 341 -18.58 -13.52 -3.09
N LEU A 342 -18.55 -14.57 -3.93
CA LEU A 342 -18.58 -14.44 -5.39
C LEU A 342 -19.88 -13.82 -5.90
N ASP A 343 -21.01 -14.10 -5.24
CA ASP A 343 -22.33 -13.62 -5.59
C ASP A 343 -22.72 -12.29 -4.89
N SER A 344 -21.86 -11.76 -4.01
CA SER A 344 -22.08 -10.46 -3.38
C SER A 344 -21.83 -9.29 -4.35
N GLU A 345 -22.34 -8.10 -4.06
CA GLU A 345 -22.24 -6.88 -4.89
C GLU A 345 -20.81 -6.57 -5.36
N HIS A 346 -19.82 -6.90 -4.54
CA HIS A 346 -18.39 -6.68 -4.83
C HIS A 346 -17.69 -7.93 -5.35
N GLY A 347 -18.43 -8.99 -5.63
CA GLY A 347 -17.90 -10.26 -6.11
C GLY A 347 -17.91 -10.39 -7.63
N PRO A 348 -16.95 -11.11 -8.22
CA PRO A 348 -16.79 -11.23 -9.66
C PRO A 348 -18.00 -11.85 -10.37
N ARG A 349 -18.69 -12.84 -9.78
CA ARG A 349 -19.90 -13.41 -10.37
C ARG A 349 -21.07 -12.41 -10.42
N TYR A 350 -21.19 -11.56 -9.41
CA TYR A 350 -22.18 -10.49 -9.42
C TYR A 350 -21.92 -9.50 -10.57
N TRP A 351 -20.68 -9.10 -10.80
CA TRP A 351 -20.31 -8.21 -11.89
C TRP A 351 -20.65 -8.80 -13.25
N LEU A 352 -20.29 -10.07 -13.47
CA LEU A 352 -20.57 -10.80 -14.72
C LEU A 352 -22.07 -10.93 -14.97
N LYS A 353 -22.85 -11.31 -13.95
CA LYS A 353 -24.30 -11.49 -14.02
C LYS A 353 -25.05 -10.18 -14.27
N ASN A 354 -24.57 -9.08 -13.73
CA ASN A 354 -25.21 -7.77 -13.84
C ASN A 354 -24.61 -6.89 -14.96
N ASN A 355 -23.74 -7.45 -15.81
CA ASN A 355 -23.10 -6.77 -16.93
C ASN A 355 -22.41 -5.45 -16.49
N MET A 356 -21.66 -5.50 -15.41
CA MET A 356 -20.87 -4.37 -14.92
C MET A 356 -19.57 -4.27 -15.74
N GLU A 357 -19.70 -3.82 -17.00
CA GLU A 357 -18.61 -3.85 -17.98
C GLU A 357 -17.38 -3.05 -17.55
N ASP A 358 -17.55 -1.97 -16.73
CA ASP A 358 -16.41 -1.23 -16.17
C ASP A 358 -15.52 -2.11 -15.28
N HIS A 359 -16.14 -2.95 -14.44
CA HIS A 359 -15.40 -3.88 -13.58
C HIS A 359 -14.82 -5.04 -14.40
N ILE A 360 -15.60 -5.56 -15.36
CA ILE A 360 -15.12 -6.65 -16.22
C ILE A 360 -13.88 -6.22 -17.00
N ASP A 361 -13.93 -5.03 -17.62
CA ASP A 361 -12.80 -4.50 -18.38
C ASP A 361 -11.61 -4.16 -17.49
N ALA A 362 -11.84 -3.58 -16.30
CA ALA A 362 -10.78 -3.28 -15.37
C ALA A 362 -10.03 -4.53 -14.88
N TYR A 363 -10.75 -5.62 -14.57
CA TYR A 363 -10.18 -6.80 -13.92
C TYR A 363 -9.79 -7.94 -14.87
N TRP A 364 -10.32 -7.97 -16.10
CA TRP A 364 -10.02 -8.99 -17.11
C TRP A 364 -9.64 -8.44 -18.49
N GLY A 365 -9.68 -7.12 -18.68
CA GLY A 365 -9.39 -6.48 -19.97
C GLY A 365 -10.62 -6.35 -20.86
N SER A 366 -11.48 -7.33 -20.89
CA SER A 366 -12.75 -7.31 -21.58
C SER A 366 -13.55 -8.58 -21.26
N ARG A 367 -14.85 -8.57 -21.53
CA ARG A 367 -15.67 -9.79 -21.45
C ARG A 367 -15.14 -10.89 -22.37
N LYS A 368 -14.66 -10.56 -23.57
CA LYS A 368 -14.06 -11.51 -24.51
C LYS A 368 -12.80 -12.15 -23.94
N ALA A 369 -11.94 -11.36 -23.28
CA ALA A 369 -10.73 -11.87 -22.62
C ALA A 369 -11.11 -12.82 -21.46
N TRP A 370 -12.11 -12.45 -20.65
CA TRP A 370 -12.64 -13.33 -19.60
C TRP A 370 -13.21 -14.65 -20.16
N GLU A 371 -13.99 -14.61 -21.25
CA GLU A 371 -14.52 -15.81 -21.91
C GLU A 371 -13.43 -16.74 -22.42
N ALA A 372 -12.31 -16.17 -22.87
CA ALA A 372 -11.15 -16.91 -23.39
C ALA A 372 -10.28 -17.57 -22.31
N LEU A 373 -10.50 -17.25 -21.03
CA LEU A 373 -9.75 -17.88 -19.94
C LEU A 373 -9.96 -19.41 -19.90
N PRO A 374 -8.90 -20.18 -19.61
CA PRO A 374 -9.01 -21.63 -19.49
C PRO A 374 -9.94 -22.03 -18.34
N GLU A 375 -10.43 -23.27 -18.38
CA GLU A 375 -11.29 -23.81 -17.33
C GLU A 375 -10.52 -24.25 -16.08
N LYS A 376 -9.19 -24.36 -16.17
CA LYS A 376 -8.33 -24.80 -15.08
C LYS A 376 -7.17 -23.86 -14.87
N ALA A 377 -6.83 -23.62 -13.60
CA ALA A 377 -5.70 -22.80 -13.24
C ALA A 377 -4.36 -23.38 -13.74
N SER A 378 -4.23 -24.70 -13.80
CA SER A 378 -3.05 -25.39 -14.32
C SER A 378 -2.86 -25.27 -15.84
N GLU A 379 -3.87 -24.78 -16.56
CA GLU A 379 -3.83 -24.54 -18.02
C GLU A 379 -3.46 -23.08 -18.36
N MET A 380 -3.34 -22.21 -17.34
CA MET A 380 -2.86 -20.86 -17.51
C MET A 380 -1.33 -20.84 -17.72
N ASP A 381 -0.88 -19.90 -18.53
CA ASP A 381 0.54 -19.62 -18.64
C ASP A 381 1.00 -18.83 -17.41
N HIS A 382 1.67 -19.54 -16.47
CA HIS A 382 2.22 -18.90 -15.28
C HIS A 382 3.64 -18.38 -15.54
N PHE A 383 3.89 -17.17 -15.07
CA PHE A 383 5.23 -16.61 -15.12
C PHE A 383 6.16 -17.37 -14.17
N THR A 384 7.42 -17.57 -14.57
CA THR A 384 8.39 -18.39 -13.80
C THR A 384 9.73 -17.71 -13.59
N ASP A 385 10.04 -16.63 -14.33
CA ASP A 385 11.32 -15.92 -14.25
C ASP A 385 11.23 -14.74 -13.27
N TRP A 386 10.95 -15.07 -11.99
CA TRP A 386 10.69 -14.07 -10.95
C TRP A 386 11.87 -13.16 -10.64
N ASP A 387 13.10 -13.56 -10.98
CA ASP A 387 14.31 -12.78 -10.77
C ASP A 387 14.57 -11.79 -11.90
N LYS A 388 13.80 -11.88 -13.00
CA LYS A 388 13.93 -10.97 -14.13
C LYS A 388 13.51 -9.56 -13.76
N VAL A 389 14.46 -8.64 -13.77
CA VAL A 389 14.22 -7.21 -13.53
C VAL A 389 14.06 -6.49 -14.87
N VAL A 390 12.96 -5.75 -15.00
CA VAL A 390 12.76 -4.75 -16.05
C VAL A 390 12.78 -3.39 -15.37
N PRO A 391 13.90 -2.65 -15.45
CA PRO A 391 14.04 -1.37 -14.76
C PRO A 391 13.14 -0.31 -15.39
N ILE A 392 12.53 0.52 -14.55
CA ILE A 392 11.80 1.70 -15.00
C ILE A 392 12.77 2.88 -15.07
N ASP A 393 12.87 3.50 -16.23
CA ASP A 393 13.64 4.72 -16.46
C ASP A 393 12.89 5.92 -15.89
N HIS A 394 13.55 6.76 -15.09
CA HIS A 394 12.95 7.94 -14.51
C HIS A 394 13.18 9.23 -15.31
N GLY A 395 13.97 9.14 -16.41
CA GLY A 395 14.21 10.23 -17.35
C GLY A 395 15.25 11.25 -16.88
N TYR A 396 16.10 10.88 -15.93
CA TYR A 396 17.26 11.68 -15.48
C TYR A 396 18.38 10.77 -14.98
N ASP A 397 19.56 11.32 -14.75
CA ASP A 397 20.73 10.56 -14.26
C ASP A 397 20.62 10.33 -12.74
N GLU A 398 20.13 9.18 -12.35
CA GLU A 398 19.96 8.77 -10.95
C GLU A 398 21.28 8.36 -10.26
N THR A 399 22.41 8.35 -10.98
CA THR A 399 23.72 8.12 -10.36
C THR A 399 24.29 9.37 -9.71
N LYS A 400 23.76 10.54 -10.04
CA LYS A 400 24.12 11.80 -9.39
C LYS A 400 23.65 11.82 -7.93
N PRO A 401 24.50 12.28 -7.01
CA PRO A 401 24.06 12.55 -5.63
C PRO A 401 23.01 13.67 -5.62
N GLU A 402 22.08 13.62 -4.68
CA GLU A 402 21.00 14.63 -4.55
C GLU A 402 21.51 16.07 -4.53
N SER A 403 22.65 16.31 -3.90
CA SER A 403 23.28 17.64 -3.81
C SER A 403 23.75 18.21 -5.15
N GLU A 404 23.84 17.37 -6.19
CA GLU A 404 24.31 17.76 -7.54
C GLU A 404 23.18 17.82 -8.57
N LEU A 405 21.97 17.33 -8.22
CA LEU A 405 20.82 17.42 -9.10
C LEU A 405 20.41 18.88 -9.33
N ASP A 406 20.24 19.23 -10.58
CA ASP A 406 19.98 20.59 -11.00
C ASP A 406 18.70 20.72 -11.85
N ARG A 407 18.45 21.92 -12.34
CA ARG A 407 17.31 22.22 -13.21
C ARG A 407 17.28 21.35 -14.47
N ALA A 408 18.43 20.97 -15.03
CA ALA A 408 18.49 20.18 -16.27
C ALA A 408 17.99 18.75 -16.04
N ASP A 409 18.30 18.16 -14.87
CA ASP A 409 17.80 16.84 -14.46
C ASP A 409 16.29 16.85 -14.30
N VAL A 410 15.75 17.85 -13.60
CA VAL A 410 14.30 18.02 -13.41
C VAL A 410 13.57 18.29 -14.71
N ALA A 411 14.16 19.07 -15.61
CA ALA A 411 13.61 19.33 -16.95
C ALA A 411 13.65 18.07 -17.82
N GLY A 412 14.70 17.26 -17.73
CA GLY A 412 14.81 15.95 -18.38
C GLY A 412 13.69 15.01 -17.95
N ALA A 413 13.51 14.86 -16.66
CA ALA A 413 12.44 14.05 -16.08
C ALA A 413 11.03 14.55 -16.46
N ALA A 414 10.80 15.88 -16.46
CA ALA A 414 9.54 16.47 -16.91
C ALA A 414 9.26 16.17 -18.39
N LYS A 415 10.26 16.31 -19.24
CA LYS A 415 10.18 16.00 -20.68
C LYS A 415 9.87 14.50 -20.89
N PHE A 416 10.50 13.63 -20.11
CA PHE A 416 10.25 12.19 -20.19
C PHE A 416 8.84 11.79 -19.75
N ARG A 417 8.18 12.65 -18.95
CA ARG A 417 6.74 12.53 -18.60
C ARG A 417 5.81 13.21 -19.62
N GLY A 418 6.32 13.50 -20.82
CA GLY A 418 5.57 14.17 -21.87
C GLY A 418 5.23 15.62 -21.58
N GLY A 419 5.84 16.22 -20.55
CA GLY A 419 5.59 17.60 -20.13
C GLY A 419 6.82 18.47 -20.23
N GLU A 420 6.82 19.57 -19.50
CA GLU A 420 7.93 20.52 -19.45
C GLU A 420 8.05 21.18 -18.08
N LEU A 421 9.26 21.61 -17.72
CA LEU A 421 9.55 22.46 -16.59
C LEU A 421 9.49 23.94 -17.03
N LEU A 422 8.55 24.70 -16.46
CA LEU A 422 8.34 26.11 -16.78
C LEU A 422 9.21 27.07 -15.96
N SER A 423 9.62 26.67 -14.74
CA SER A 423 10.50 27.49 -13.90
C SER A 423 11.85 27.71 -14.57
N ASP A 424 12.29 28.96 -14.67
CA ASP A 424 13.56 29.33 -15.31
C ASP A 424 14.79 29.00 -14.47
N THR A 425 14.64 28.95 -13.15
CA THR A 425 15.72 28.77 -12.19
C THR A 425 15.41 27.67 -11.17
N MET A 426 16.44 27.02 -10.67
CA MET A 426 16.43 26.09 -9.54
C MET A 426 17.79 26.15 -8.86
N THR A 427 17.82 26.16 -7.55
CA THR A 427 19.07 25.97 -6.80
C THR A 427 19.49 24.50 -6.87
N THR A 428 20.72 24.22 -7.28
CA THR A 428 21.26 22.85 -7.32
C THR A 428 21.16 22.20 -5.95
N GLY A 429 20.66 20.97 -5.89
CA GLY A 429 20.45 20.22 -4.65
C GLY A 429 19.20 20.65 -3.85
N ASP A 430 18.41 21.59 -4.33
CA ASP A 430 17.15 21.97 -3.68
C ASP A 430 15.99 21.06 -4.11
N TRP A 431 15.65 20.09 -3.28
CA TRP A 431 14.60 19.14 -3.50
C TRP A 431 13.22 19.57 -2.98
N ARG A 432 13.14 20.73 -2.28
CA ARG A 432 11.94 21.13 -1.53
C ARG A 432 11.19 22.30 -2.15
N THR A 433 11.92 23.24 -2.76
CA THR A 433 11.28 24.39 -3.40
C THR A 433 10.43 23.95 -4.59
N LYS A 434 9.17 24.38 -4.59
CA LYS A 434 8.24 24.04 -5.67
C LYS A 434 8.64 24.72 -6.96
N LEU A 435 8.57 23.98 -8.04
CA LEU A 435 8.79 24.41 -9.40
C LEU A 435 7.46 24.30 -10.17
N THR A 436 7.30 25.11 -11.20
CA THR A 436 6.12 25.10 -12.07
C THR A 436 6.36 24.15 -13.25
N PHE A 437 5.42 23.26 -13.47
CA PHE A 437 5.44 22.28 -14.56
C PHE A 437 4.20 22.44 -15.44
N ARG A 438 4.29 21.95 -16.68
CA ARG A 438 3.16 21.71 -17.56
C ARG A 438 3.14 20.24 -17.99
N CYS A 439 2.00 19.54 -17.84
CA CYS A 439 1.88 18.17 -18.30
C CYS A 439 1.51 18.06 -19.79
N ALA A 440 1.56 16.85 -20.36
CA ALA A 440 1.20 16.58 -21.75
C ALA A 440 -0.22 17.02 -22.16
N PHE A 441 -1.14 17.15 -21.20
CA PHE A 441 -2.50 17.62 -21.41
C PHE A 441 -2.68 19.14 -21.22
N GLY A 442 -1.57 19.88 -21.01
CA GLY A 442 -1.56 21.33 -20.88
C GLY A 442 -1.92 21.87 -19.47
N HIS A 443 -2.08 21.01 -18.45
CA HIS A 443 -2.30 21.49 -17.09
C HIS A 443 -1.00 22.03 -16.50
N GLU A 444 -1.06 23.24 -15.95
CA GLU A 444 0.03 23.83 -15.18
C GLU A 444 -0.17 23.55 -13.69
N PHE A 445 0.91 23.18 -13.00
CA PHE A 445 0.89 22.82 -11.58
C PHE A 445 2.24 23.08 -10.93
N GLU A 446 2.23 23.23 -9.61
CA GLU A 446 3.43 23.35 -8.79
C GLU A 446 3.72 22.03 -8.06
N ALA A 447 4.98 21.63 -8.04
CA ALA A 447 5.47 20.45 -7.33
C ALA A 447 6.94 20.63 -6.95
N SER A 448 7.36 20.03 -5.83
CA SER A 448 8.78 19.95 -5.50
C SER A 448 9.48 18.88 -6.36
N PRO A 449 10.80 19.01 -6.63
CA PRO A 449 11.57 17.93 -7.21
C PRO A 449 11.43 16.62 -6.44
N ARG A 450 11.35 16.67 -5.11
CA ARG A 450 11.11 15.51 -4.24
C ARG A 450 9.84 14.76 -4.60
N LEU A 451 8.73 15.47 -4.76
CA LEU A 451 7.45 14.88 -5.14
C LEU A 451 7.52 14.20 -6.51
N VAL A 452 8.18 14.85 -7.50
CA VAL A 452 8.22 14.37 -8.88
C VAL A 452 9.22 13.23 -9.06
N LEU A 453 10.45 13.38 -8.55
CA LEU A 453 11.54 12.44 -8.81
C LEU A 453 11.53 11.26 -7.86
N GLU A 454 11.35 11.49 -6.56
CA GLU A 454 11.35 10.43 -5.56
C GLU A 454 9.95 9.91 -5.25
N GLY A 455 8.96 10.79 -5.11
CA GLY A 455 7.57 10.36 -4.88
C GLY A 455 6.95 9.64 -6.08
N GLY A 456 7.44 9.88 -7.30
CA GLY A 456 6.86 9.33 -8.54
C GLY A 456 5.53 9.97 -8.94
N HIS A 457 5.11 11.02 -8.22
CA HIS A 457 3.90 11.78 -8.52
C HIS A 457 4.09 12.69 -9.74
N TRP A 458 3.00 13.05 -10.39
CA TRP A 458 2.98 13.99 -11.50
C TRP A 458 1.82 14.96 -11.39
N CYS A 459 1.15 15.28 -12.47
CA CYS A 459 0.09 16.27 -12.56
C CYS A 459 -1.14 15.90 -11.71
N PRO A 460 -1.50 16.68 -10.69
CA PRO A 460 -2.65 16.40 -9.83
C PRO A 460 -3.97 16.42 -10.61
N GLU A 461 -4.10 17.27 -11.64
CA GLU A 461 -5.33 17.35 -12.46
C GLU A 461 -5.57 16.08 -13.27
N CYS A 462 -4.48 15.46 -13.80
CA CYS A 462 -4.58 14.19 -14.51
C CYS A 462 -4.92 13.03 -13.57
N GLU A 463 -4.42 13.06 -12.34
CA GLU A 463 -4.63 12.00 -11.35
C GLU A 463 -6.01 12.10 -10.67
N ARG A 464 -6.59 13.28 -10.59
CA ARG A 464 -7.78 13.58 -9.79
C ARG A 464 -9.08 13.10 -10.41
N LYS A 465 -9.30 13.36 -11.70
CA LYS A 465 -10.64 13.26 -12.32
C LYS A 465 -11.08 11.83 -12.63
N SER A 466 -10.16 11.03 -13.15
CA SER A 466 -10.45 9.69 -13.66
C SER A 466 -9.20 8.85 -13.76
N TRP A 467 -9.40 7.54 -13.98
CA TRP A 467 -8.34 6.66 -14.45
C TRP A 467 -8.36 6.67 -15.98
N ASN A 468 -7.54 7.54 -16.60
CA ASN A 468 -7.39 7.71 -18.05
C ASN A 468 -6.04 7.15 -18.55
N TYR A 469 -5.63 6.04 -17.99
CA TYR A 469 -4.27 5.51 -18.08
C TYR A 469 -3.81 5.18 -19.49
N GLY A 470 -4.67 4.61 -20.33
CA GLY A 470 -4.35 4.34 -21.73
C GLY A 470 -4.01 5.61 -22.51
N ARG A 471 -4.79 6.67 -22.34
CA ARG A 471 -4.50 7.98 -22.97
C ARG A 471 -3.23 8.61 -22.42
N ARG A 472 -3.01 8.49 -21.10
CA ARG A 472 -1.79 8.99 -20.47
C ARG A 472 -0.55 8.27 -21.03
N ALA A 473 -0.58 6.96 -21.15
CA ALA A 473 0.53 6.17 -21.68
C ALA A 473 0.91 6.54 -23.13
N GLN A 474 -0.03 7.05 -23.94
CA GLN A 474 0.26 7.49 -25.31
C GLN A 474 1.13 8.76 -25.36
N VAL A 475 1.15 9.57 -24.30
CA VAL A 475 1.82 10.89 -24.29
C VAL A 475 2.83 11.05 -23.15
N ASP A 476 2.91 10.08 -22.25
CA ASP A 476 3.78 10.07 -21.07
C ASP A 476 4.63 8.78 -21.10
N PRO A 477 5.85 8.83 -21.70
CA PRO A 477 6.74 7.67 -21.78
C PRO A 477 7.12 7.07 -20.42
N PHE A 478 7.24 7.88 -19.39
CA PHE A 478 7.50 7.41 -18.03
C PHE A 478 6.34 6.52 -17.52
N PHE A 479 5.11 6.97 -17.68
CA PHE A 479 3.92 6.21 -17.29
C PHE A 479 3.69 5.00 -18.20
N ALA A 480 4.02 5.11 -19.48
CA ALA A 480 3.88 4.03 -20.48
C ALA A 480 4.63 2.75 -20.07
N GLN A 481 5.75 2.88 -19.37
CA GLN A 481 6.57 1.73 -18.94
C GLN A 481 5.82 0.81 -17.95
N VAL A 482 4.87 1.34 -17.19
CA VAL A 482 4.07 0.57 -16.22
C VAL A 482 2.65 0.26 -16.72
N TRP A 483 2.28 0.78 -17.89
CA TRP A 483 0.98 0.51 -18.50
C TRP A 483 1.08 -0.42 -19.70
N THR A 484 1.87 -0.06 -20.68
CA THR A 484 1.97 -0.75 -21.98
C THR A 484 2.31 -2.24 -21.88
N PRO A 485 3.17 -2.72 -20.97
CA PRO A 485 3.47 -4.15 -20.87
C PRO A 485 2.29 -5.03 -20.45
N LEU A 486 1.25 -4.44 -19.87
CA LEU A 486 0.11 -5.16 -19.27
C LEU A 486 -1.22 -4.92 -20.00
N HIS A 487 -1.22 -4.05 -21.01
CA HIS A 487 -2.43 -3.56 -21.65
C HIS A 487 -2.29 -3.47 -23.18
N GLU A 488 -3.41 -3.66 -23.89
CA GLU A 488 -3.42 -3.51 -25.34
C GLU A 488 -3.26 -2.03 -25.75
N PRO A 489 -2.60 -1.75 -26.89
CA PRO A 489 -2.32 -0.37 -27.32
C PRO A 489 -3.57 0.51 -27.56
N ASP A 490 -4.70 -0.10 -27.85
CA ASP A 490 -5.99 0.55 -28.13
C ASP A 490 -6.92 0.58 -26.89
N GLU A 491 -6.42 0.18 -25.74
CA GLU A 491 -7.18 0.23 -24.48
C GLU A 491 -7.18 1.65 -23.93
N LEU A 492 -8.15 2.45 -24.36
CA LEU A 492 -8.28 3.88 -24.04
C LEU A 492 -9.46 4.20 -23.12
N ARG A 493 -10.06 3.18 -22.51
CA ARG A 493 -11.21 3.38 -21.62
C ARG A 493 -10.84 4.25 -20.43
N GLU A 494 -11.72 5.20 -20.14
CA GLU A 494 -11.61 6.08 -19.00
C GLU A 494 -12.65 5.68 -17.94
N TYR A 495 -12.20 5.58 -16.68
CA TYR A 495 -13.05 5.22 -15.55
C TYR A 495 -13.18 6.44 -14.62
N PRO A 496 -14.38 6.98 -14.41
CA PRO A 496 -14.56 8.15 -13.54
C PRO A 496 -14.33 7.77 -12.07
N LYS A 497 -13.69 8.67 -11.33
CA LYS A 497 -13.53 8.51 -9.88
C LYS A 497 -14.75 9.05 -9.14
N ALA A 498 -15.23 8.29 -8.16
CA ALA A 498 -16.38 8.65 -7.34
C ALA A 498 -16.07 9.73 -6.29
N VAL A 499 -14.79 9.93 -5.97
CA VAL A 499 -14.32 10.87 -4.94
C VAL A 499 -12.89 11.30 -5.20
N THR A 500 -12.58 12.53 -4.82
CA THR A 500 -11.23 13.11 -4.85
C THR A 500 -10.94 13.83 -3.55
N GLU A 501 -9.70 14.29 -3.36
CA GLU A 501 -9.30 15.10 -2.20
C GLU A 501 -10.02 16.46 -2.12
N LEU A 502 -10.65 16.91 -3.20
CA LEU A 502 -11.45 18.14 -3.21
C LEU A 502 -12.82 17.98 -2.54
N ASP A 503 -13.23 16.75 -2.28
CA ASP A 503 -14.51 16.43 -1.65
C ASP A 503 -14.45 16.44 -0.10
N VAL A 504 -13.27 16.79 0.49
CA VAL A 504 -12.99 16.74 1.93
C VAL A 504 -12.50 18.08 2.50
#